data_0029169b657907c86583f53c64f8b4e4
#
_entry.id   0029169b657907c86583f53c64f8b4e4
#
_cell.length_a   1.000
_cell.length_b   1.000
_cell.length_c   1.000
_cell.angle_alpha   90.00
_cell.angle_beta   90.00
_cell.angle_gamma   90.00
#
_symmetry.space_group_name_H-M   'P 1'
#
loop_
_entity.id
_entity.type
_entity.pdbx_description
1 polymer ?
#
loop_
_entity_poly.entity_id
_entity_poly.type
_entity_poly.pdbx_seq_one_letter_code
_entity_poly.pdbx_strand_id
1 'polypeptide(L)'
;GAFRYCRGSIGIDQLAASGIRFDRFYTPAGVCSATRSSIIVGAMQTSLGIHNHRSGRANFRGKDLGPVYDDIRLPEGVQTLPEMFRAAGYWTFNEGGKDDYNFKHDPRAMYDFLPRKRGWGPAALVAGECWEGRKKGQPFFGQVQLGGGKLGRRAPKVIDPAGVPVPPYYPDIPLVREEIAHHYDCLLKTDEQVGQIIAALKRDGLYDNTLIFCFSDHGYKLHRHKQFVYEGGIQMPMMVAGPGVAAGQVRKDLISGIDIAPACLSAAGIDVPGHMEGADFLAEDYTKRKFVVAARDRCDYTIERIRALVTPRFKYLRNYLTDRPFMQPSYKDPWPVSKKFGDMMAKGEMNETQLIFFGPKK
;
A
#
# COMPACT_ATOMS: atom_id res chain seq x y z
N GLY A 1 -9.21 2.27 -15.52
CA GLY A 1 -8.76 1.26 -14.69
C GLY A 1 -9.82 0.48 -13.95
N ALA A 2 -9.46 -0.05 -12.79
CA ALA A 2 -10.26 -0.96 -11.96
C ALA A 2 -11.65 -0.44 -11.58
N PHE A 3 -11.82 0.86 -11.43
CA PHE A 3 -13.09 1.50 -11.05
C PHE A 3 -14.25 1.32 -12.05
N ARG A 4 -13.99 0.93 -13.32
CA ARG A 4 -15.10 0.68 -14.28
C ARG A 4 -15.89 -0.59 -13.97
N TYR A 5 -15.30 -1.55 -13.25
CA TYR A 5 -15.94 -2.83 -12.92
C TYR A 5 -16.64 -2.84 -11.58
N CYS A 6 -16.41 -1.80 -10.76
CA CYS A 6 -17.04 -1.62 -9.46
C CYS A 6 -18.18 -0.57 -9.50
N ARG A 7 -18.86 -0.39 -10.65
CA ARG A 7 -20.02 0.52 -10.73
C ARG A 7 -21.10 0.09 -9.76
N GLY A 8 -21.46 0.99 -8.83
CA GLY A 8 -22.39 0.70 -7.74
C GLY A 8 -21.72 0.28 -6.44
N SER A 9 -20.42 0.55 -6.31
CA SER A 9 -19.61 0.36 -5.10
C SER A 9 -20.24 1.15 -3.94
N ILE A 10 -20.50 0.44 -2.83
CA ILE A 10 -21.23 1.01 -1.68
C ILE A 10 -20.24 1.77 -0.76
N GLY A 11 -18.97 1.35 -0.71
CA GLY A 11 -17.98 1.86 0.24
C GLY A 11 -17.01 2.86 -0.36
N ILE A 12 -16.25 2.45 -1.36
CA ILE A 12 -15.17 3.26 -1.96
C ILE A 12 -15.74 4.45 -2.73
N ASP A 13 -16.80 4.25 -3.52
CA ASP A 13 -17.42 5.34 -4.28
C ASP A 13 -18.14 6.33 -3.34
N GLN A 14 -18.74 5.84 -2.24
CA GLN A 14 -19.33 6.71 -1.23
C GLN A 14 -18.25 7.56 -0.57
N LEU A 15 -17.10 6.97 -0.22
CA LEU A 15 -15.98 7.69 0.38
C LEU A 15 -15.41 8.74 -0.59
N ALA A 16 -15.25 8.39 -1.87
CA ALA A 16 -14.80 9.32 -2.91
C ALA A 16 -15.79 10.47 -3.13
N ALA A 17 -17.09 10.21 -3.05
CA ALA A 17 -18.13 11.25 -3.17
C ALA A 17 -18.19 12.17 -1.95
N SER A 18 -17.90 11.68 -0.76
CA SER A 18 -17.90 12.46 0.48
C SER A 18 -16.58 13.18 0.76
N GLY A 19 -15.58 13.07 -0.12
CA GLY A 19 -14.26 13.67 0.08
C GLY A 19 -13.51 13.95 -1.21
N ILE A 20 -12.20 13.76 -1.16
CA ILE A 20 -11.27 14.00 -2.28
C ILE A 20 -10.74 12.67 -2.79
N ARG A 21 -10.82 12.43 -4.11
CA ARG A 21 -10.07 11.38 -4.80
C ARG A 21 -8.78 11.95 -5.36
N PHE A 22 -7.67 11.24 -5.17
CA PHE A 22 -6.36 11.61 -5.70
C PHE A 22 -6.00 10.70 -6.87
N ASP A 23 -5.87 11.29 -8.07
CA ASP A 23 -5.54 10.54 -9.30
C ASP A 23 -4.04 10.23 -9.41
N ARG A 24 -3.19 10.91 -8.63
CA ARG A 24 -1.73 10.81 -8.69
C ARG A 24 -1.10 10.62 -7.31
N PHE A 25 -1.62 9.68 -6.55
CA PHE A 25 -0.98 9.22 -5.32
C PHE A 25 0.04 8.13 -5.64
N TYR A 26 1.27 8.30 -5.16
CA TYR A 26 2.39 7.40 -5.39
C TYR A 26 2.95 6.87 -4.08
N THR A 27 3.09 5.55 -3.98
CA THR A 27 3.77 4.93 -2.84
C THR A 27 5.29 4.97 -3.00
N PRO A 28 6.07 5.16 -1.91
CA PRO A 28 7.52 5.29 -1.97
C PRO A 28 8.24 4.00 -2.36
N ALA A 29 7.55 2.86 -2.35
CA ALA A 29 8.04 1.57 -2.84
C ALA A 29 6.89 0.74 -3.40
N GLY A 30 7.19 -0.19 -4.31
CA GLY A 30 6.19 -1.12 -4.87
C GLY A 30 5.94 -2.35 -3.99
N VAL A 31 6.23 -2.30 -2.68
CA VAL A 31 6.15 -3.48 -1.79
C VAL A 31 5.77 -3.10 -0.35
N CYS A 32 5.04 -3.99 0.33
CA CYS A 32 4.39 -3.69 1.61
C CYS A 32 5.35 -3.11 2.67
N SER A 33 6.37 -3.87 3.07
CA SER A 33 7.20 -3.54 4.22
C SER A 33 7.90 -2.18 4.04
N ALA A 34 8.55 -1.94 2.91
CA ALA A 34 9.22 -0.67 2.63
C ALA A 34 8.22 0.52 2.56
N THR A 35 7.10 0.35 1.84
CA THR A 35 6.05 1.39 1.78
C THR A 35 5.46 1.70 3.15
N ARG A 36 5.10 0.65 3.91
CA ARG A 36 4.49 0.84 5.23
C ARG A 36 5.45 1.47 6.22
N SER A 37 6.73 1.09 6.18
CA SER A 37 7.78 1.72 6.97
C SER A 37 7.91 3.21 6.67
N SER A 38 7.85 3.62 5.40
CA SER A 38 7.89 5.03 5.02
C SER A 38 6.65 5.80 5.48
N ILE A 39 5.45 5.24 5.27
CA ILE A 39 4.19 5.91 5.63
C ILE A 39 4.11 6.13 7.14
N ILE A 40 4.50 5.13 7.95
CA ILE A 40 4.33 5.20 9.40
C ILE A 40 5.31 6.17 10.08
N VAL A 41 6.41 6.54 9.41
CA VAL A 41 7.41 7.50 9.90
C VAL A 41 7.43 8.83 9.13
N GLY A 42 6.63 8.96 8.06
CA GLY A 42 6.56 10.19 7.27
C GLY A 42 7.82 10.53 6.47
N ALA A 43 8.72 9.56 6.24
CA ALA A 43 9.99 9.76 5.55
C ALA A 43 10.31 8.63 4.58
N MET A 44 11.18 8.89 3.61
CA MET A 44 11.59 7.86 2.64
C MET A 44 12.32 6.70 3.33
N GLN A 45 11.95 5.49 2.96
CA GLN A 45 12.58 4.27 3.50
C GLN A 45 14.08 4.22 3.25
N THR A 46 14.56 4.89 2.21
CA THR A 46 15.99 4.98 1.89
C THR A 46 16.75 5.95 2.77
N SER A 47 16.12 6.99 3.28
CA SER A 47 16.71 7.96 4.20
C SER A 47 16.97 7.36 5.57
N LEU A 48 16.15 6.40 6.00
CA LEU A 48 16.21 5.78 7.32
C LEU A 48 16.78 4.35 7.31
N GLY A 49 17.27 3.86 6.17
CA GLY A 49 17.84 2.50 6.07
C GLY A 49 16.80 1.36 6.18
N ILE A 50 15.51 1.64 6.11
CA ILE A 50 14.40 0.68 6.25
C ILE A 50 13.82 0.23 4.90
N HIS A 51 14.61 0.26 3.84
CA HIS A 51 14.20 0.13 2.43
C HIS A 51 14.09 -1.31 1.91
N ASN A 52 14.61 -2.28 2.63
CA ASN A 52 14.53 -3.68 2.23
C ASN A 52 13.19 -4.31 2.62
N HIS A 53 12.79 -5.36 1.93
CA HIS A 53 11.61 -6.12 2.26
C HIS A 53 11.99 -7.43 2.92
N ARG A 54 11.53 -7.65 4.16
CA ARG A 54 11.74 -8.87 4.95
C ARG A 54 13.22 -9.21 5.15
N SER A 55 14.05 -8.22 5.37
CA SER A 55 15.49 -8.41 5.54
C SER A 55 15.86 -9.19 6.83
N GLY A 56 14.97 -9.29 7.80
CA GLY A 56 15.16 -10.10 9.02
C GLY A 56 15.01 -11.62 8.83
N ARG A 57 14.87 -12.11 7.59
CA ARG A 57 14.71 -13.55 7.29
C ARG A 57 15.96 -14.13 6.66
N ALA A 58 16.48 -15.24 7.20
CA ALA A 58 17.58 -15.98 6.60
C ALA A 58 17.15 -16.78 5.37
N ASN A 59 15.93 -17.33 5.40
CA ASN A 59 15.40 -18.10 4.29
C ASN A 59 13.89 -17.92 4.11
N PHE A 60 13.41 -18.25 2.93
CA PHE A 60 11.99 -18.29 2.61
C PHE A 60 11.71 -19.42 1.63
N ARG A 61 10.88 -20.40 2.07
CA ARG A 61 10.53 -21.57 1.28
C ARG A 61 11.75 -22.35 0.77
N GLY A 62 12.75 -22.56 1.65
CA GLY A 62 13.95 -23.31 1.34
C GLY A 62 14.99 -22.58 0.50
N LYS A 63 14.79 -21.29 0.22
CA LYS A 63 15.76 -20.45 -0.48
C LYS A 63 16.51 -19.56 0.50
N ASP A 64 17.82 -19.49 0.35
CA ASP A 64 18.65 -18.53 1.05
C ASP A 64 18.28 -17.11 0.63
N LEU A 65 18.00 -16.26 1.60
CA LEU A 65 17.68 -14.87 1.39
C LEU A 65 18.91 -13.95 1.49
N GLY A 66 20.07 -14.52 1.70
CA GLY A 66 21.33 -13.81 1.94
C GLY A 66 21.40 -13.22 3.36
N PRO A 67 22.22 -12.18 3.59
CA PRO A 67 22.44 -11.62 4.92
C PRO A 67 21.14 -11.25 5.64
N VAL A 68 21.07 -11.58 6.91
CA VAL A 68 19.96 -11.20 7.81
C VAL A 68 20.23 -9.82 8.40
N TYR A 69 19.25 -8.93 8.30
CA TYR A 69 19.26 -7.62 8.93
C TYR A 69 18.06 -7.56 9.88
N ASP A 70 18.18 -8.22 11.01
CA ASP A 70 17.09 -8.35 12.00
C ASP A 70 17.17 -7.31 13.12
N ASP A 71 18.24 -6.51 13.15
CA ASP A 71 18.43 -5.42 14.12
C ASP A 71 18.34 -4.02 13.50
N ILE A 72 17.61 -3.87 12.41
CA ILE A 72 17.32 -2.55 11.85
C ILE A 72 16.44 -1.81 12.85
N ARG A 73 16.89 -0.63 13.29
CA ARG A 73 16.18 0.26 14.21
C ARG A 73 15.97 1.61 13.56
N LEU A 74 14.93 2.29 13.97
CA LEU A 74 14.80 3.71 13.61
C LEU A 74 15.91 4.50 14.32
N PRO A 75 16.41 5.59 13.70
CA PRO A 75 17.32 6.51 14.37
C PRO A 75 16.73 7.05 15.66
N GLU A 76 17.58 7.44 16.61
CA GLU A 76 17.16 8.06 17.86
C GLU A 76 16.29 9.30 17.59
N GLY A 77 15.20 9.43 18.33
CA GLY A 77 14.23 10.52 18.18
C GLY A 77 13.22 10.32 17.03
N VAL A 78 13.36 9.32 16.18
CA VAL A 78 12.37 9.01 15.15
C VAL A 78 11.28 8.12 15.73
N GLN A 79 10.07 8.67 15.86
CA GLN A 79 8.89 7.96 16.32
C GLN A 79 7.97 7.58 15.16
N THR A 80 7.20 6.54 15.36
CA THR A 80 6.13 6.15 14.44
C THR A 80 4.87 6.97 14.69
N LEU A 81 4.06 7.12 13.66
CA LEU A 81 2.81 7.86 13.73
C LEU A 81 1.91 7.44 14.92
N PRO A 82 1.62 6.13 15.17
CA PRO A 82 0.82 5.75 16.33
C PRO A 82 1.47 6.06 17.68
N GLU A 83 2.80 6.01 17.81
CA GLU A 83 3.49 6.43 19.04
C GLU A 83 3.29 7.93 19.32
N MET A 84 3.37 8.77 18.29
CA MET A 84 3.11 10.23 18.41
C MET A 84 1.66 10.51 18.80
N PHE A 85 0.69 9.83 18.17
CA PHE A 85 -0.73 9.96 18.52
C PHE A 85 -0.98 9.50 19.96
N ARG A 86 -0.39 8.41 20.38
CA ARG A 86 -0.50 7.89 21.74
C ARG A 86 0.09 8.86 22.78
N ALA A 87 1.27 9.44 22.48
CA ALA A 87 1.89 10.46 23.32
C ALA A 87 1.02 11.74 23.44
N ALA A 88 0.25 12.08 22.40
CA ALA A 88 -0.72 13.16 22.40
C ALA A 88 -2.06 12.80 23.07
N GLY A 89 -2.18 11.61 23.69
CA GLY A 89 -3.36 11.19 24.44
C GLY A 89 -4.47 10.53 23.62
N TYR A 90 -4.22 10.22 22.36
CA TYR A 90 -5.16 9.46 21.52
C TYR A 90 -5.19 7.99 21.93
N TRP A 91 -6.36 7.38 21.83
CA TRP A 91 -6.50 5.92 21.84
C TRP A 91 -6.01 5.37 20.50
N THR A 92 -5.12 4.38 20.50
CA THR A 92 -4.51 3.86 19.26
C THR A 92 -4.86 2.40 19.03
N PHE A 93 -5.21 2.02 17.78
CA PHE A 93 -5.50 0.63 17.43
C PHE A 93 -4.98 0.23 16.05
N ASN A 94 -4.72 -1.07 15.85
CA ASN A 94 -4.35 -1.65 14.57
C ASN A 94 -5.21 -2.89 14.28
N GLU A 95 -6.33 -2.71 13.59
CA GLU A 95 -7.21 -3.78 13.13
C GLU A 95 -6.57 -4.58 12.01
N GLY A 96 -6.65 -5.91 12.14
CA GLY A 96 -5.97 -6.85 11.24
C GLY A 96 -4.49 -7.10 11.59
N GLY A 97 -3.91 -6.26 12.46
CA GLY A 97 -2.59 -6.49 13.07
C GLY A 97 -1.44 -6.65 12.09
N LYS A 98 -1.54 -6.04 10.89
CA LYS A 98 -0.44 -6.06 9.95
C LYS A 98 0.53 -4.93 10.25
N ASP A 99 1.70 -5.34 10.69
CA ASP A 99 2.80 -4.51 11.15
C ASP A 99 4.14 -4.96 10.52
N ASP A 100 4.13 -5.34 9.24
CA ASP A 100 5.34 -5.79 8.53
C ASP A 100 6.29 -4.62 8.21
N TYR A 101 6.57 -3.78 9.20
CA TYR A 101 7.60 -2.75 9.11
C TYR A 101 8.99 -3.38 9.03
N ASN A 102 9.92 -2.72 8.33
CA ASN A 102 11.28 -3.23 8.14
C ASN A 102 12.26 -2.68 9.17
N PHE A 103 11.80 -2.55 10.41
CA PHE A 103 12.59 -2.17 11.58
C PHE A 103 12.02 -2.86 12.82
N LYS A 104 12.85 -3.02 13.86
CA LYS A 104 12.39 -3.55 15.16
C LYS A 104 11.43 -2.56 15.81
N HIS A 105 10.27 -3.04 16.22
CA HIS A 105 9.24 -2.29 16.91
C HIS A 105 8.49 -3.19 17.89
N ASP A 106 7.88 -2.59 18.90
CA ASP A 106 6.94 -3.26 19.78
C ASP A 106 5.51 -2.78 19.44
N PRO A 107 4.66 -3.64 18.88
CA PRO A 107 3.27 -3.26 18.58
C PRO A 107 2.48 -2.81 19.82
N ARG A 108 2.84 -3.27 21.03
CA ARG A 108 2.17 -2.86 22.28
C ARG A 108 2.60 -1.47 22.75
N ALA A 109 3.80 -1.03 22.37
CA ALA A 109 4.21 0.35 22.58
C ALA A 109 3.49 1.32 21.62
N MET A 110 3.15 0.83 20.41
CA MET A 110 2.48 1.60 19.36
C MET A 110 0.96 1.68 19.52
N TYR A 111 0.31 0.60 19.98
CA TYR A 111 -1.16 0.47 19.96
C TYR A 111 -1.71 0.03 21.32
N ASP A 112 -2.78 0.71 21.75
CA ASP A 112 -3.54 0.34 22.94
C ASP A 112 -4.41 -0.90 22.71
N PHE A 113 -4.92 -1.06 21.45
CA PHE A 113 -5.70 -2.23 21.06
C PHE A 113 -5.09 -2.94 19.85
N LEU A 114 -4.96 -4.25 19.97
CA LEU A 114 -4.59 -5.17 18.91
C LEU A 114 -5.56 -6.36 18.96
N PRO A 115 -6.22 -6.76 17.87
CA PRO A 115 -7.17 -7.85 17.88
C PRO A 115 -6.48 -9.18 18.23
N ARG A 116 -7.16 -10.03 19.00
CA ARG A 116 -6.65 -11.36 19.41
C ARG A 116 -6.43 -12.29 18.22
N LYS A 117 -7.27 -12.19 17.19
CA LYS A 117 -7.15 -12.94 15.94
C LYS A 117 -6.69 -12.00 14.83
N ARG A 118 -5.49 -12.21 14.33
CA ARG A 118 -5.02 -11.51 13.12
C ARG A 118 -5.85 -11.96 11.93
N GLY A 119 -6.46 -11.03 11.25
CA GLY A 119 -7.32 -11.26 10.08
C GLY A 119 -7.30 -10.03 9.18
N TRP A 120 -7.77 -10.22 7.93
CA TRP A 120 -7.87 -9.12 6.97
C TRP A 120 -9.32 -8.69 6.90
N GLY A 121 -9.60 -7.49 7.33
CA GLY A 121 -10.93 -6.92 7.37
C GLY A 121 -11.23 -6.19 8.68
N PRO A 122 -12.40 -5.55 8.77
CA PRO A 122 -12.78 -4.69 9.88
C PRO A 122 -13.58 -5.40 10.97
N ALA A 123 -13.32 -6.67 11.27
CA ALA A 123 -14.18 -7.49 12.14
C ALA A 123 -14.32 -6.94 13.57
N ALA A 124 -13.20 -6.59 14.21
CA ALA A 124 -13.21 -6.03 15.55
C ALA A 124 -13.78 -4.60 15.57
N LEU A 125 -13.50 -3.81 14.53
CA LEU A 125 -14.07 -2.47 14.38
C LEU A 125 -15.59 -2.54 14.21
N VAL A 126 -16.08 -3.44 13.37
CA VAL A 126 -17.53 -3.67 13.16
C VAL A 126 -18.20 -4.15 14.44
N ALA A 127 -17.52 -4.97 15.24
CA ALA A 127 -18.01 -5.41 16.54
C ALA A 127 -17.95 -4.31 17.63
N GLY A 128 -17.26 -3.19 17.38
CA GLY A 128 -17.04 -2.13 18.36
C GLY A 128 -15.85 -2.36 19.30
N GLU A 129 -15.14 -3.47 19.16
CA GLU A 129 -14.03 -3.87 20.05
C GLU A 129 -12.83 -2.90 19.97
N CYS A 130 -12.62 -2.24 18.82
CA CYS A 130 -11.47 -1.35 18.62
C CYS A 130 -11.41 -0.17 19.59
N TRP A 131 -12.53 0.21 20.19
CA TRP A 131 -12.64 1.33 21.12
C TRP A 131 -13.24 1.01 22.48
N GLU A 132 -13.36 -0.27 22.85
CA GLU A 132 -13.88 -0.67 24.16
C GLU A 132 -13.07 -0.10 25.35
N GLY A 133 -11.75 0.00 25.20
CA GLY A 133 -10.86 0.58 26.22
C GLY A 133 -10.73 2.11 26.17
N ARG A 134 -11.35 2.77 25.20
CA ARG A 134 -11.26 4.20 24.99
C ARG A 134 -12.09 4.97 26.01
N LYS A 135 -11.52 6.00 26.63
CA LYS A 135 -12.26 6.88 27.54
C LYS A 135 -13.30 7.69 26.76
N LYS A 136 -14.40 8.07 27.44
CA LYS A 136 -15.42 8.93 26.86
C LYS A 136 -14.79 10.25 26.38
N GLY A 137 -15.01 10.60 25.10
CA GLY A 137 -14.47 11.82 24.50
C GLY A 137 -12.99 11.73 24.10
N GLN A 138 -12.28 10.67 24.42
CA GLN A 138 -10.87 10.52 23.99
C GLN A 138 -10.82 10.37 22.46
N PRO A 139 -10.00 11.15 21.74
CA PRO A 139 -9.80 10.95 20.30
C PRO A 139 -9.09 9.62 20.02
N PHE A 140 -9.16 9.15 18.78
CA PHE A 140 -8.49 7.92 18.39
C PHE A 140 -7.68 8.06 17.10
N PHE A 141 -6.64 7.26 16.99
CA PHE A 141 -5.92 6.96 15.76
C PHE A 141 -6.04 5.46 15.47
N GLY A 142 -6.50 5.10 14.28
CA GLY A 142 -6.70 3.70 13.92
C GLY A 142 -6.14 3.33 12.55
N GLN A 143 -5.64 2.10 12.45
CA GLN A 143 -5.30 1.47 11.18
C GLN A 143 -6.15 0.23 10.98
N VAL A 144 -6.77 0.11 9.79
CA VAL A 144 -7.56 -1.06 9.40
C VAL A 144 -6.93 -1.70 8.16
N GLN A 145 -6.59 -2.97 8.26
CA GLN A 145 -5.93 -3.72 7.19
C GLN A 145 -6.93 -4.53 6.40
N LEU A 146 -7.21 -4.12 5.17
CA LEU A 146 -8.09 -4.85 4.27
C LEU A 146 -7.30 -5.83 3.39
N GLY A 147 -7.99 -6.87 2.92
CA GLY A 147 -7.36 -7.92 2.11
C GLY A 147 -6.82 -7.44 0.77
N GLY A 148 -7.45 -6.47 0.16
CA GLY A 148 -7.14 -6.04 -1.20
C GLY A 148 -7.08 -7.27 -2.12
N GLY A 149 -6.14 -7.30 -3.02
CA GLY A 149 -5.94 -8.42 -3.96
C GLY A 149 -5.42 -9.74 -3.35
N LYS A 150 -5.56 -10.00 -2.04
CA LYS A 150 -4.92 -11.14 -1.36
C LYS A 150 -5.92 -12.10 -0.68
N LEU A 151 -7.21 -12.06 -1.01
CA LEU A 151 -8.23 -12.91 -0.37
C LEU A 151 -8.13 -14.40 -0.72
N GLY A 152 -7.36 -14.77 -1.76
CA GLY A 152 -7.23 -16.15 -2.21
C GLY A 152 -8.59 -16.75 -2.60
N ARG A 153 -8.84 -17.98 -2.22
CA ARG A 153 -10.10 -18.70 -2.53
C ARG A 153 -11.34 -18.11 -1.85
N ARG A 154 -11.20 -17.14 -0.94
CA ARG A 154 -12.32 -16.50 -0.24
C ARG A 154 -12.88 -15.29 -0.99
N ALA A 155 -12.28 -14.87 -2.11
CA ALA A 155 -12.87 -13.86 -2.97
C ALA A 155 -14.12 -14.43 -3.65
N PRO A 156 -15.16 -13.62 -3.87
CA PRO A 156 -16.28 -14.03 -4.73
C PRO A 156 -15.77 -14.36 -6.14
N LYS A 157 -16.58 -15.06 -6.92
CA LYS A 157 -16.31 -15.32 -8.35
C LYS A 157 -17.43 -14.68 -9.15
N VAL A 158 -17.37 -13.39 -9.36
CA VAL A 158 -18.40 -12.57 -9.99
C VAL A 158 -17.92 -12.03 -11.34
N ILE A 159 -16.65 -11.71 -11.44
CA ILE A 159 -16.07 -11.09 -12.64
C ILE A 159 -15.76 -12.15 -13.69
N ASP A 160 -16.36 -11.99 -14.89
CA ASP A 160 -16.08 -12.86 -16.03
C ASP A 160 -14.63 -12.62 -16.54
N PRO A 161 -13.76 -13.65 -16.54
CA PRO A 161 -12.42 -13.54 -17.10
C PRO A 161 -12.37 -13.12 -18.57
N ALA A 162 -13.39 -13.45 -19.38
CA ALA A 162 -13.44 -13.10 -20.78
C ALA A 162 -13.55 -11.57 -20.99
N GLY A 163 -14.22 -10.86 -20.06
CA GLY A 163 -14.45 -9.42 -20.13
C GLY A 163 -13.33 -8.54 -19.59
N VAL A 164 -12.28 -9.11 -18.96
CA VAL A 164 -11.23 -8.28 -18.36
C VAL A 164 -10.20 -7.80 -19.39
N PRO A 165 -9.73 -6.53 -19.30
CA PRO A 165 -8.67 -6.03 -20.15
C PRO A 165 -7.33 -6.64 -19.74
N VAL A 166 -6.60 -7.22 -20.69
CA VAL A 166 -5.24 -7.71 -20.49
C VAL A 166 -4.26 -6.66 -21.02
N PRO A 167 -3.38 -6.12 -20.17
CA PRO A 167 -2.34 -5.20 -20.63
C PRO A 167 -1.39 -5.86 -21.64
N PRO A 168 -0.88 -5.14 -22.66
CA PRO A 168 -0.10 -5.72 -23.76
C PRO A 168 1.23 -6.34 -23.33
N TYR A 169 1.71 -6.02 -22.15
CA TYR A 169 2.92 -6.61 -21.56
C TYR A 169 2.65 -7.95 -20.85
N TYR A 170 1.44 -8.48 -20.89
CA TYR A 170 1.12 -9.85 -20.51
C TYR A 170 0.66 -10.65 -21.74
N PRO A 171 0.98 -11.93 -21.79
CA PRO A 171 0.30 -12.84 -22.71
C PRO A 171 -1.20 -12.88 -22.41
N ASP A 172 -2.01 -12.73 -23.45
CA ASP A 172 -3.47 -12.85 -23.32
C ASP A 172 -3.89 -14.32 -23.36
N ILE A 173 -3.84 -14.95 -22.20
CA ILE A 173 -4.18 -16.37 -22.00
C ILE A 173 -5.19 -16.51 -20.85
N PRO A 174 -5.98 -17.62 -20.82
CA PRO A 174 -7.00 -17.84 -19.80
C PRO A 174 -6.49 -17.62 -18.37
N LEU A 175 -5.32 -18.16 -18.03
CA LEU A 175 -4.73 -18.04 -16.69
C LEU A 175 -4.49 -16.59 -16.27
N VAL A 176 -4.06 -15.72 -17.20
CA VAL A 176 -3.83 -14.30 -16.91
C VAL A 176 -5.17 -13.57 -16.72
N ARG A 177 -6.15 -13.88 -17.56
CA ARG A 177 -7.50 -13.33 -17.45
C ARG A 177 -8.16 -13.72 -16.12
N GLU A 178 -8.04 -14.99 -15.72
CA GLU A 178 -8.52 -15.49 -14.42
C GLU A 178 -7.87 -14.77 -13.25
N GLU A 179 -6.56 -14.53 -13.29
CA GLU A 179 -5.85 -13.79 -12.24
C GLU A 179 -6.27 -12.31 -12.16
N ILE A 180 -6.56 -11.68 -13.30
CA ILE A 180 -7.07 -10.30 -13.34
C ILE A 180 -8.51 -10.25 -12.82
N ALA A 181 -9.38 -11.15 -13.26
CA ALA A 181 -10.76 -11.28 -12.77
C ALA A 181 -10.79 -11.50 -11.25
N HIS A 182 -9.97 -12.43 -10.76
CA HIS A 182 -9.83 -12.68 -9.33
C HIS A 182 -9.36 -11.44 -8.53
N HIS A 183 -8.49 -10.62 -9.12
CA HIS A 183 -8.11 -9.35 -8.48
C HIS A 183 -9.30 -8.40 -8.34
N TYR A 184 -10.13 -8.29 -9.37
CA TYR A 184 -11.34 -7.47 -9.31
C TYR A 184 -12.37 -8.02 -8.31
N ASP A 185 -12.53 -9.33 -8.25
CA ASP A 185 -13.36 -9.98 -7.22
C ASP A 185 -12.88 -9.64 -5.79
N CYS A 186 -11.56 -9.63 -5.58
CA CYS A 186 -10.98 -9.18 -4.31
C CYS A 186 -11.29 -7.72 -4.00
N LEU A 187 -11.33 -6.85 -5.02
CA LEU A 187 -11.66 -5.43 -4.85
C LEU A 187 -13.14 -5.23 -4.49
N LEU A 188 -14.07 -6.03 -5.05
CA LEU A 188 -15.48 -6.00 -4.64
C LEU A 188 -15.61 -6.30 -3.15
N LYS A 189 -14.89 -7.30 -2.64
CA LYS A 189 -14.88 -7.59 -1.19
C LYS A 189 -14.24 -6.49 -0.36
N THR A 190 -13.20 -5.84 -0.87
CA THR A 190 -12.56 -4.70 -0.20
C THR A 190 -13.53 -3.51 -0.11
N ASP A 191 -14.29 -3.27 -1.16
CA ASP A 191 -15.33 -2.24 -1.20
C ASP A 191 -16.42 -2.47 -0.15
N GLU A 192 -16.93 -3.69 -0.08
CA GLU A 192 -17.89 -4.08 0.97
C GLU A 192 -17.30 -3.81 2.38
N GLN A 193 -16.03 -4.15 2.60
CA GLN A 193 -15.34 -3.90 3.88
C GLN A 193 -15.21 -2.41 4.20
N VAL A 194 -14.95 -1.55 3.21
CA VAL A 194 -14.95 -0.09 3.40
C VAL A 194 -16.34 0.40 3.79
N GLY A 195 -17.40 -0.10 3.14
CA GLY A 195 -18.77 0.19 3.51
C GLY A 195 -19.11 -0.21 4.96
N GLN A 196 -18.63 -1.37 5.41
CA GLN A 196 -18.79 -1.85 6.79
C GLN A 196 -18.09 -0.92 7.81
N ILE A 197 -16.89 -0.41 7.48
CA ILE A 197 -16.17 0.57 8.33
C ILE A 197 -16.96 1.85 8.46
N ILE A 198 -17.46 2.40 7.34
CA ILE A 198 -18.25 3.64 7.33
C ILE A 198 -19.54 3.44 8.15
N ALA A 199 -20.21 2.31 7.97
CA ALA A 199 -21.43 2.00 8.72
C ALA A 199 -21.16 1.88 10.24
N ALA A 200 -20.07 1.24 10.63
CA ALA A 200 -19.69 1.11 12.03
C ALA A 200 -19.37 2.48 12.67
N LEU A 201 -18.60 3.32 11.98
CA LEU A 201 -18.31 4.68 12.44
C LEU A 201 -19.58 5.53 12.61
N LYS A 202 -20.54 5.40 11.68
CA LYS A 202 -21.85 6.09 11.76
C LYS A 202 -22.68 5.57 12.92
N ARG A 203 -22.78 4.24 13.09
CA ARG A 203 -23.50 3.61 14.19
C ARG A 203 -23.02 4.10 15.56
N ASP A 204 -21.70 4.27 15.69
CA ASP A 204 -21.06 4.62 16.95
C ASP A 204 -20.90 6.14 17.14
N GLY A 205 -21.48 6.96 16.22
CA GLY A 205 -21.47 8.42 16.27
C GLY A 205 -20.08 9.04 16.10
N LEU A 206 -19.18 8.33 15.40
CA LEU A 206 -17.76 8.74 15.22
C LEU A 206 -17.48 9.28 13.82
N TYR A 207 -18.34 9.00 12.84
CA TYR A 207 -18.09 9.29 11.42
C TYR A 207 -17.86 10.76 11.12
N ASP A 208 -18.69 11.65 11.66
CA ASP A 208 -18.65 13.07 11.33
C ASP A 208 -17.42 13.79 11.92
N ASN A 209 -16.72 13.16 12.87
CA ASN A 209 -15.48 13.67 13.47
C ASN A 209 -14.30 12.72 13.22
N THR A 210 -14.29 12.00 12.11
CA THR A 210 -13.21 11.09 11.72
C THR A 210 -12.67 11.45 10.33
N LEU A 211 -11.39 11.80 10.26
CA LEU A 211 -10.68 11.93 9.00
C LEU A 211 -10.21 10.55 8.52
N ILE A 212 -10.66 10.13 7.35
CA ILE A 212 -10.46 8.79 6.80
C ILE A 212 -9.52 8.86 5.59
N PHE A 213 -8.39 8.17 5.65
CA PHE A 213 -7.48 7.93 4.53
C PHE A 213 -7.67 6.49 4.04
N CYS A 214 -8.19 6.32 2.83
CA CYS A 214 -8.34 5.01 2.18
C CYS A 214 -7.40 4.91 0.98
N PHE A 215 -6.42 4.02 1.05
CA PHE A 215 -5.39 3.88 0.00
C PHE A 215 -4.85 2.45 -0.10
N SER A 216 -4.12 2.16 -1.20
CA SER A 216 -3.36 0.92 -1.32
C SER A 216 -1.87 1.14 -1.06
N ASP A 217 -1.23 0.21 -0.36
CA ASP A 217 0.20 0.25 -0.04
C ASP A 217 1.12 -0.13 -1.23
N HIS A 218 0.61 -0.81 -2.25
CA HIS A 218 1.28 -1.14 -3.51
C HIS A 218 0.31 -1.80 -4.50
N GLY A 219 0.74 -1.96 -5.75
CA GLY A 219 -0.03 -2.64 -6.79
C GLY A 219 -0.29 -4.12 -6.54
N TYR A 220 -1.17 -4.72 -7.38
CA TYR A 220 -1.57 -6.10 -7.21
C TYR A 220 -0.44 -7.10 -7.57
N LYS A 221 -0.66 -8.39 -7.29
CA LYS A 221 0.40 -9.41 -7.22
C LYS A 221 1.12 -9.75 -8.54
N LEU A 222 0.54 -9.44 -9.70
CA LEU A 222 1.14 -9.81 -10.99
C LEU A 222 2.49 -9.12 -11.23
N HIS A 223 3.25 -9.64 -12.17
CA HIS A 223 4.52 -9.07 -12.63
C HIS A 223 4.31 -7.63 -13.09
N ARG A 224 5.35 -6.78 -13.02
CA ARG A 224 5.32 -5.35 -13.32
C ARG A 224 4.52 -4.48 -12.33
N HIS A 225 3.74 -5.06 -11.42
CA HIS A 225 3.02 -4.37 -10.36
C HIS A 225 3.77 -4.49 -9.04
N LYS A 226 3.32 -5.37 -8.12
CA LYS A 226 4.00 -5.55 -6.84
C LYS A 226 5.49 -5.89 -7.02
N GLN A 227 6.36 -5.23 -6.26
CA GLN A 227 7.83 -5.24 -6.28
C GLN A 227 8.46 -4.34 -7.35
N PHE A 228 7.68 -3.67 -8.20
CA PHE A 228 8.21 -2.84 -9.28
C PHE A 228 7.82 -1.38 -9.09
N VAL A 229 8.66 -0.46 -9.59
CA VAL A 229 8.43 0.99 -9.53
C VAL A 229 7.80 1.54 -10.82
N TYR A 230 7.13 0.69 -11.59
CA TYR A 230 6.25 1.08 -12.68
C TYR A 230 4.92 1.60 -12.13
N GLU A 231 4.09 2.23 -12.99
CA GLU A 231 2.80 2.78 -12.58
C GLU A 231 1.95 1.75 -11.82
N GLY A 232 1.82 0.54 -12.37
CA GLY A 232 1.05 -0.53 -11.73
C GLY A 232 1.57 -0.99 -10.36
N GLY A 233 2.80 -0.60 -9.99
CA GLY A 233 3.38 -0.95 -8.69
C GLY A 233 3.28 0.15 -7.64
N ILE A 234 3.30 1.43 -8.05
CA ILE A 234 3.43 2.56 -7.14
C ILE A 234 2.36 3.64 -7.30
N GLN A 235 1.70 3.78 -8.45
CA GLN A 235 0.56 4.71 -8.58
C GLN A 235 -0.70 4.02 -8.05
N MET A 236 -1.10 4.43 -6.86
CA MET A 236 -2.15 3.75 -6.10
C MET A 236 -3.41 4.63 -5.98
N PRO A 237 -4.59 4.03 -5.82
CA PRO A 237 -5.78 4.78 -5.45
C PRO A 237 -5.63 5.35 -4.05
N MET A 238 -6.10 6.60 -3.87
CA MET A 238 -6.25 7.22 -2.56
C MET A 238 -7.51 8.09 -2.54
N MET A 239 -8.26 7.98 -1.46
CA MET A 239 -9.38 8.86 -1.10
C MET A 239 -9.17 9.36 0.32
N VAL A 240 -9.55 10.62 0.55
CA VAL A 240 -9.56 11.21 1.89
C VAL A 240 -10.92 11.88 2.10
N ALA A 241 -11.59 11.58 3.21
CA ALA A 241 -12.87 12.15 3.56
C ALA A 241 -12.94 12.43 5.07
N GLY A 242 -13.72 13.41 5.47
CA GLY A 242 -13.93 13.77 6.88
C GLY A 242 -13.92 15.27 7.11
N PRO A 243 -13.82 15.71 8.37
CA PRO A 243 -13.80 17.13 8.75
C PRO A 243 -12.74 17.92 7.97
N GLY A 244 -13.12 19.09 7.46
CA GLY A 244 -12.23 19.97 6.70
C GLY A 244 -11.94 19.54 5.27
N VAL A 245 -12.45 18.39 4.82
CA VAL A 245 -12.23 17.88 3.46
C VAL A 245 -13.41 18.20 2.56
N ALA A 246 -13.16 18.91 1.45
CA ALA A 246 -14.21 19.25 0.49
C ALA A 246 -14.72 18.01 -0.26
N ALA A 247 -16.04 17.80 -0.25
CA ALA A 247 -16.68 16.65 -0.89
C ALA A 247 -16.65 16.73 -2.43
N GLY A 248 -16.61 15.56 -3.09
CA GLY A 248 -16.73 15.42 -4.54
C GLY A 248 -15.55 15.95 -5.36
N GLN A 249 -14.42 16.23 -4.74
CA GLN A 249 -13.25 16.78 -5.41
C GLN A 249 -12.36 15.69 -6.03
N VAL A 250 -11.68 16.06 -7.11
CA VAL A 250 -10.64 15.25 -7.74
C VAL A 250 -9.35 16.05 -7.82
N ARG A 251 -8.31 15.61 -7.14
CA ARG A 251 -6.99 16.26 -7.20
C ARG A 251 -6.06 15.46 -8.12
N LYS A 252 -5.30 16.20 -8.95
CA LYS A 252 -4.36 15.66 -9.95
C LYS A 252 -2.91 16.04 -9.68
N ASP A 253 -2.64 16.68 -8.56
CA ASP A 253 -1.28 16.95 -8.09
C ASP A 253 -0.60 15.66 -7.59
N LEU A 254 0.73 15.68 -7.61
CA LEU A 254 1.54 14.56 -7.15
C LEU A 254 1.53 14.50 -5.62
N ILE A 255 1.07 13.37 -5.08
CA ILE A 255 1.10 13.09 -3.64
C ILE A 255 1.96 11.85 -3.40
N SER A 256 2.83 11.91 -2.42
CA SER A 256 3.65 10.78 -1.98
C SER A 256 3.04 10.09 -0.75
N GLY A 257 3.25 8.79 -0.62
CA GLY A 257 2.81 8.05 0.57
C GLY A 257 3.38 8.58 1.89
N ILE A 258 4.55 9.21 1.85
CA ILE A 258 5.15 9.84 3.06
C ILE A 258 4.39 11.10 3.52
N ASP A 259 3.54 11.67 2.68
CA ASP A 259 2.74 12.86 3.00
C ASP A 259 1.55 12.55 3.93
N ILE A 260 1.19 11.26 4.07
CA ILE A 260 0.07 10.83 4.93
C ILE A 260 0.35 11.14 6.41
N ALA A 261 1.56 10.88 6.89
CA ALA A 261 1.88 11.08 8.31
C ALA A 261 1.80 12.55 8.73
N PRO A 262 2.46 13.51 8.05
CA PRO A 262 2.31 14.92 8.41
C PRO A 262 0.85 15.41 8.26
N ALA A 263 0.10 14.99 7.23
CA ALA A 263 -1.30 15.35 7.09
C ALA A 263 -2.16 14.83 8.27
N CYS A 264 -1.89 13.62 8.76
CA CYS A 264 -2.57 13.08 9.95
C CYS A 264 -2.22 13.89 11.23
N LEU A 265 -0.95 14.23 11.43
CA LEU A 265 -0.50 14.99 12.61
C LEU A 265 -1.08 16.40 12.61
N SER A 266 -0.97 17.12 11.49
CA SER A 266 -1.51 18.48 11.35
C SER A 266 -3.02 18.52 11.61
N ALA A 267 -3.78 17.56 11.04
CA ALA A 267 -5.23 17.45 11.26
C ALA A 267 -5.59 17.21 12.74
N ALA A 268 -4.69 16.61 13.51
CA ALA A 268 -4.85 16.37 14.94
C ALA A 268 -4.29 17.51 15.83
N GLY A 269 -3.71 18.54 15.24
CA GLY A 269 -3.03 19.63 15.98
C GLY A 269 -1.75 19.17 16.68
N ILE A 270 -1.11 18.12 16.15
CA ILE A 270 0.17 17.60 16.66
C ILE A 270 1.29 18.14 15.78
N ASP A 271 2.36 18.63 16.40
CA ASP A 271 3.51 19.14 15.67
C ASP A 271 4.14 18.07 14.76
N VAL A 272 4.45 18.48 13.53
CA VAL A 272 5.13 17.61 12.55
C VAL A 272 6.64 17.63 12.83
N PRO A 273 7.25 16.48 13.19
CA PRO A 273 8.68 16.43 13.51
C PRO A 273 9.56 16.75 12.30
N GLY A 274 10.71 17.41 12.55
CA GLY A 274 11.63 17.82 11.50
C GLY A 274 12.31 16.68 10.72
N HIS A 275 12.21 15.42 11.17
CA HIS A 275 12.71 14.27 10.42
C HIS A 275 11.75 13.81 9.31
N MET A 276 10.51 14.27 9.32
CA MET A 276 9.54 13.93 8.27
C MET A 276 9.87 14.67 6.97
N GLU A 277 9.95 13.91 5.88
CA GLU A 277 10.19 14.40 4.52
C GLU A 277 8.87 14.63 3.74
N GLY A 278 7.78 14.15 4.32
CA GLY A 278 6.42 14.37 3.83
C GLY A 278 5.96 15.80 4.09
N ALA A 279 4.87 16.19 3.43
CA ALA A 279 4.21 17.47 3.61
C ALA A 279 2.71 17.28 3.83
N ASP A 280 2.08 18.16 4.61
CA ASP A 280 0.62 18.15 4.75
C ASP A 280 -0.03 18.63 3.45
N PHE A 281 -0.50 17.70 2.66
CA PHE A 281 -1.15 17.98 1.38
C PHE A 281 -2.61 18.44 1.52
N LEU A 282 -3.15 18.45 2.73
CA LEU A 282 -4.49 18.98 3.03
C LEU A 282 -4.45 20.44 3.49
N ALA A 283 -3.29 20.96 3.86
CA ALA A 283 -3.12 22.35 4.27
C ALA A 283 -3.48 23.33 3.14
N GLU A 284 -4.03 24.48 3.48
CA GLU A 284 -4.41 25.53 2.52
C GLU A 284 -3.19 26.10 1.77
N ASP A 285 -2.06 26.23 2.46
CA ASP A 285 -0.79 26.73 1.95
C ASP A 285 0.10 25.64 1.32
N TYR A 286 -0.44 24.43 1.11
CA TYR A 286 0.33 23.31 0.55
C TYR A 286 0.97 23.66 -0.80
N THR A 287 2.28 23.61 -0.83
CA THR A 287 3.04 23.75 -2.07
C THR A 287 3.09 22.43 -2.83
N LYS A 288 2.44 22.39 -4.01
CA LYS A 288 2.37 21.19 -4.85
C LYS A 288 3.75 20.66 -5.22
N ARG A 289 3.95 19.36 -5.06
CA ARG A 289 5.19 18.70 -5.42
C ARG A 289 5.47 18.79 -6.92
N LYS A 290 6.69 19.15 -7.29
CA LYS A 290 7.17 19.11 -8.69
C LYS A 290 7.46 17.69 -9.15
N PHE A 291 7.80 16.81 -8.24
CA PHE A 291 8.07 15.38 -8.47
C PHE A 291 7.82 14.55 -7.20
N VAL A 292 7.65 13.25 -7.39
CA VAL A 292 7.71 12.24 -6.33
C VAL A 292 8.77 11.20 -6.69
N VAL A 293 9.32 10.55 -5.68
CA VAL A 293 10.33 9.50 -5.84
C VAL A 293 9.84 8.17 -5.27
N ALA A 294 10.33 7.09 -5.86
CA ALA A 294 10.12 5.75 -5.33
C ALA A 294 11.39 4.91 -5.50
N ALA A 295 11.56 3.93 -4.64
CA ALA A 295 12.72 3.06 -4.67
C ALA A 295 12.32 1.58 -4.67
N ARG A 296 13.10 0.77 -5.38
CA ARG A 296 13.11 -0.68 -5.24
C ARG A 296 14.51 -1.11 -4.85
N ASP A 297 14.63 -1.78 -3.75
CA ASP A 297 15.85 -2.39 -3.27
C ASP A 297 15.64 -3.90 -3.08
N ARG A 298 16.45 -4.56 -2.24
CA ARG A 298 16.32 -5.98 -1.98
C ARG A 298 14.88 -6.34 -1.54
N CYS A 299 14.33 -7.38 -2.15
CA CYS A 299 13.03 -7.94 -1.77
C CYS A 299 13.17 -9.43 -1.50
N ASP A 300 13.15 -9.85 -0.25
CA ASP A 300 13.53 -11.18 0.20
C ASP A 300 14.96 -11.51 -0.31
N TYR A 301 15.11 -12.51 -1.19
CA TYR A 301 16.39 -12.87 -1.80
C TYR A 301 16.69 -12.21 -3.16
N THR A 302 15.73 -11.41 -3.67
CA THR A 302 15.93 -10.67 -4.93
C THR A 302 16.73 -9.40 -4.68
N ILE A 303 17.98 -9.36 -5.13
CA ILE A 303 18.86 -8.20 -4.98
C ILE A 303 18.62 -7.25 -6.15
N GLU A 304 18.18 -6.02 -5.82
CA GLU A 304 17.86 -5.01 -6.82
C GLU A 304 18.20 -3.60 -6.28
N ARG A 305 18.41 -2.66 -7.20
CA ARG A 305 18.51 -1.24 -6.89
C ARG A 305 17.98 -0.42 -8.06
N ILE A 306 16.75 0.08 -7.91
CA ILE A 306 16.10 0.95 -8.89
C ILE A 306 15.56 2.18 -8.17
N ARG A 307 15.68 3.33 -8.82
CA ARG A 307 15.07 4.60 -8.38
C ARG A 307 14.13 5.10 -9.46
N ALA A 308 12.97 5.58 -9.05
CA ALA A 308 12.00 6.22 -9.93
C ALA A 308 11.83 7.68 -9.52
N LEU A 309 11.79 8.56 -10.50
CA LEU A 309 11.39 9.96 -10.35
C LEU A 309 10.19 10.19 -11.26
N VAL A 310 9.09 10.63 -10.69
CA VAL A 310 7.82 10.89 -11.41
C VAL A 310 7.53 12.39 -11.37
N THR A 311 7.38 12.99 -12.54
CA THR A 311 6.94 14.36 -12.71
C THR A 311 5.50 14.40 -13.27
N PRO A 312 4.86 15.55 -13.43
CA PRO A 312 3.54 15.62 -14.05
C PRO A 312 3.46 15.04 -15.48
N ARG A 313 4.57 15.03 -16.21
CA ARG A 313 4.63 14.61 -17.62
C ARG A 313 5.44 13.35 -17.88
N PHE A 314 6.47 13.08 -17.07
CA PHE A 314 7.45 12.03 -17.35
C PHE A 314 7.71 11.19 -16.10
N LYS A 315 8.12 9.96 -16.33
CA LYS A 315 8.71 9.08 -15.34
C LYS A 315 10.07 8.63 -15.82
N TYR A 316 11.08 8.83 -14.97
CA TYR A 316 12.44 8.34 -15.19
C TYR A 316 12.73 7.19 -14.24
N LEU A 317 13.26 6.09 -14.78
CA LEU A 317 13.72 4.94 -14.00
C LEU A 317 15.23 4.82 -14.16
N ARG A 318 15.95 4.89 -13.04
CA ARG A 318 17.39 4.60 -13.02
C ARG A 318 17.62 3.19 -12.50
N ASN A 319 18.13 2.34 -13.39
CA ASN A 319 18.56 0.98 -13.06
C ASN A 319 20.05 1.00 -12.69
N TYR A 320 20.41 0.58 -11.47
CA TYR A 320 21.81 0.53 -11.03
C TYR A 320 22.44 -0.83 -11.30
N LEU A 321 21.63 -1.90 -11.33
CA LEU A 321 22.07 -3.26 -11.58
C LEU A 321 21.53 -3.71 -12.95
N THR A 322 22.22 -3.31 -14.03
CA THR A 322 21.79 -3.58 -15.42
C THR A 322 22.23 -4.96 -15.91
N ASP A 323 23.12 -5.62 -15.18
CA ASP A 323 23.62 -6.98 -15.45
C ASP A 323 22.56 -8.09 -15.30
N ARG A 324 21.40 -7.76 -14.79
CA ARG A 324 20.32 -8.71 -14.49
C ARG A 324 18.95 -8.21 -14.96
N PRO A 325 18.00 -9.11 -15.29
CA PRO A 325 16.67 -8.72 -15.75
C PRO A 325 15.83 -8.12 -14.61
N PHE A 326 14.69 -7.50 -14.95
CA PHE A 326 13.69 -7.09 -13.95
C PHE A 326 13.08 -8.28 -13.22
N MET A 327 12.82 -9.37 -13.97
CA MET A 327 12.35 -10.63 -13.40
C MET A 327 13.53 -11.46 -12.97
N GLN A 328 13.80 -11.44 -11.68
CA GLN A 328 14.78 -12.27 -11.01
C GLN A 328 14.07 -13.31 -10.16
N PRO A 329 14.77 -14.37 -9.72
CA PRO A 329 14.22 -15.32 -8.76
C PRO A 329 13.53 -14.61 -7.59
N SER A 330 12.29 -14.95 -7.31
CA SER A 330 11.51 -14.29 -6.27
C SER A 330 10.51 -15.24 -5.60
N TYR A 331 9.91 -14.82 -4.49
CA TYR A 331 8.87 -15.59 -3.83
C TYR A 331 7.61 -15.82 -4.69
N LYS A 332 7.53 -15.16 -5.85
CA LYS A 332 6.45 -15.34 -6.83
C LYS A 332 6.66 -16.54 -7.76
N ASP A 333 7.88 -17.07 -7.85
CA ASP A 333 8.22 -18.15 -8.80
C ASP A 333 7.30 -19.38 -8.70
N PRO A 334 6.84 -19.81 -7.50
CA PRO A 334 5.92 -20.92 -7.39
C PRO A 334 4.50 -20.65 -7.89
N TRP A 335 4.15 -19.40 -8.20
CA TRP A 335 2.80 -19.08 -8.66
C TRP A 335 2.53 -19.59 -10.07
N PRO A 336 1.29 -20.05 -10.37
CA PRO A 336 0.97 -20.60 -11.68
C PRO A 336 1.32 -19.66 -12.84
N VAL A 337 1.02 -18.36 -12.72
CA VAL A 337 1.35 -17.36 -13.76
C VAL A 337 2.86 -17.22 -13.94
N SER A 338 3.66 -17.23 -12.86
CA SER A 338 5.12 -17.13 -12.96
C SER A 338 5.72 -18.33 -13.69
N LYS A 339 5.25 -19.53 -13.35
CA LYS A 339 5.67 -20.76 -14.05
C LYS A 339 5.29 -20.72 -15.52
N LYS A 340 4.03 -20.36 -15.83
CA LYS A 340 3.55 -20.27 -17.22
C LYS A 340 4.36 -19.28 -18.04
N PHE A 341 4.70 -18.13 -17.47
CA PHE A 341 5.55 -17.13 -18.15
C PHE A 341 6.96 -17.67 -18.41
N GLY A 342 7.56 -18.38 -17.44
CA GLY A 342 8.85 -19.05 -17.65
C GLY A 342 8.80 -20.08 -18.77
N ASP A 343 7.76 -20.90 -18.82
CA ASP A 343 7.55 -21.91 -19.88
C ASP A 343 7.37 -21.25 -21.25
N MET A 344 6.56 -20.19 -21.34
CA MET A 344 6.34 -19.45 -22.60
C MET A 344 7.61 -18.78 -23.10
N MET A 345 8.39 -18.17 -22.18
CA MET A 345 9.69 -17.59 -22.52
C MET A 345 10.64 -18.65 -23.07
N ALA A 346 10.75 -19.81 -22.42
CA ALA A 346 11.63 -20.90 -22.85
C ALA A 346 11.26 -21.48 -24.22
N LYS A 347 9.96 -21.40 -24.58
CA LYS A 347 9.43 -21.86 -25.89
C LYS A 347 9.42 -20.79 -26.98
N GLY A 348 9.82 -19.54 -26.66
CA GLY A 348 9.75 -18.43 -27.62
C GLY A 348 8.33 -17.96 -27.94
N GLU A 349 7.37 -18.21 -27.06
CA GLU A 349 5.94 -17.85 -27.25
C GLU A 349 5.61 -16.41 -26.79
N MET A 350 6.61 -15.60 -26.42
CA MET A 350 6.44 -14.21 -25.98
C MET A 350 6.92 -13.22 -27.04
N ASN A 351 6.17 -12.13 -27.21
CA ASN A 351 6.57 -11.03 -28.07
C ASN A 351 7.58 -10.09 -27.37
N GLU A 352 8.16 -9.13 -28.12
CA GLU A 352 9.17 -8.20 -27.60
C GLU A 352 8.71 -7.39 -26.37
N THR A 353 7.45 -6.92 -26.36
CA THR A 353 6.89 -6.17 -25.24
C THR A 353 6.79 -7.00 -23.95
N GLN A 354 6.46 -8.29 -24.10
CA GLN A 354 6.37 -9.23 -22.98
C GLN A 354 7.76 -9.62 -22.47
N LEU A 355 8.76 -9.73 -23.39
CA LEU A 355 10.14 -10.09 -23.06
C LEU A 355 10.93 -8.98 -22.33
N ILE A 356 10.50 -7.73 -22.37
CA ILE A 356 11.20 -6.60 -21.68
C ILE A 356 11.53 -6.92 -20.20
N PHE A 357 10.69 -7.71 -19.53
CA PHE A 357 10.88 -8.06 -18.13
C PHE A 357 11.95 -9.14 -17.90
N PHE A 358 12.22 -9.96 -18.92
CA PHE A 358 13.08 -11.14 -18.83
C PHE A 358 14.46 -10.88 -19.43
N GLY A 359 14.60 -9.83 -20.22
CA GLY A 359 15.86 -9.41 -20.82
C GLY A 359 16.66 -8.45 -19.93
N PRO A 360 17.89 -8.10 -20.37
CA PRO A 360 18.73 -7.10 -19.70
C PRO A 360 18.01 -5.77 -19.57
N LYS A 361 18.22 -5.09 -18.45
CA LYS A 361 17.70 -3.75 -18.22
C LYS A 361 18.49 -2.72 -19.06
N LYS A 362 17.79 -1.76 -19.59
CA LYS A 362 18.37 -0.58 -20.23
C LYS A 362 18.53 0.55 -19.22
#